data_0596dbff8db5b32b320794d755ad4136
#
_entry.id   0596dbff8db5b32b320794d755ad4136
#
_cell.length_a   1.000
_cell.length_b   1.000
_cell.length_c   1.000
_cell.angle_alpha   90.00
_cell.angle_beta   90.00
_cell.angle_gamma   90.00
#
_symmetry.space_group_name_H-M   'P 1'
#
loop_
_entity.id
_entity.type
_entity.pdbx_description
1 polymer ?
#
loop_
_entity_poly.entity_id
_entity_poly.type
_entity_poly.pdbx_seq_one_letter_code
_entity_poly.pdbx_strand_id
1 'polypeptide(L)'
;MNYLSFLVKPASSLCNLKCPYCFYEDISNRRERPCSGKMKLEIMRKLIDRAIAETEEDAQITFAFQGGEPTLAGLEYYRQFTEYVREKKGARTVRYAIQTNGTQMDESWARFFREEDFLVGVSLDGYESNTNRFRVDQEGKGMYAQIMQGIRLLEQYEVAYNILTVLTPRLAAHPEAYYHFLKDQGFSYVQCIPCLGEFPEQQQSAVTGNDQELKPEQYAEFYKRFYRLWLDDYVHGDYMSVTLFDNLLLMLSDRPPQQCGMLGFCTAQLVVEADGSVYPCDFYVLDQYCCGNLQDQTLQELLYSEAMKNFIQEERQIKKICETCPFWKICRGGCKRQNGTYLTEEWCGHREFLMEAYPTLFRIAQTL
;
A
#
# COMPACT_ATOMS: atom_id res chain seq x y z
N MET A 1 13.00 -0.48 -21.26
CA MET A 1 12.08 -1.20 -20.33
C MET A 1 10.65 -0.98 -20.77
N ASN A 2 9.83 -2.05 -20.86
CA ASN A 2 8.43 -1.93 -21.34
C ASN A 2 7.43 -1.57 -20.23
N TYR A 3 7.82 -1.75 -18.98
CA TYR A 3 7.03 -1.39 -17.80
C TYR A 3 7.92 -0.78 -16.73
N LEU A 4 7.47 0.30 -16.13
CA LEU A 4 8.18 0.99 -15.06
C LEU A 4 7.18 1.56 -14.04
N SER A 5 7.44 1.35 -12.76
CA SER A 5 6.60 1.88 -11.69
C SER A 5 7.45 2.56 -10.61
N PHE A 6 7.02 3.74 -10.21
CA PHE A 6 7.61 4.48 -9.11
C PHE A 6 6.61 4.64 -7.97
N LEU A 7 7.11 4.55 -6.74
CA LEU A 7 6.43 5.04 -5.56
C LEU A 7 7.13 6.33 -5.12
N VAL A 8 6.49 7.47 -5.36
CA VAL A 8 7.07 8.80 -5.14
C VAL A 8 6.59 9.37 -3.82
N LYS A 9 7.51 9.89 -3.01
CA LYS A 9 7.22 10.53 -1.71
C LYS A 9 7.43 12.05 -1.80
N PRO A 10 6.49 12.79 -2.43
CA PRO A 10 6.71 14.20 -2.78
C PRO A 10 6.74 15.13 -1.57
N ALA A 11 6.24 14.68 -0.42
CA ALA A 11 6.27 15.40 0.85
C ALA A 11 7.11 14.67 1.93
N SER A 12 7.92 13.66 1.53
CA SER A 12 8.70 12.85 2.48
C SER A 12 7.83 12.28 3.61
N SER A 13 8.22 12.48 4.87
CA SER A 13 7.45 12.08 6.05
C SER A 13 6.51 13.17 6.59
N LEU A 14 6.38 14.32 5.92
CA LEU A 14 5.43 15.35 6.34
C LEU A 14 4.00 14.80 6.31
N CYS A 15 3.30 14.92 7.41
CA CYS A 15 1.89 14.54 7.54
C CYS A 15 1.14 15.51 8.46
N ASN A 16 -0.11 15.77 8.15
CA ASN A 16 -0.99 16.57 8.98
C ASN A 16 -1.76 15.73 10.02
N LEU A 17 -1.61 14.39 9.97
CA LEU A 17 -2.16 13.47 10.97
C LEU A 17 -1.07 12.87 11.84
N LYS A 18 -1.48 12.33 13.00
CA LYS A 18 -0.64 11.63 13.95
C LYS A 18 -1.25 10.26 14.30
N CYS A 19 -1.22 9.35 13.32
CA CYS A 19 -1.76 8.00 13.49
C CYS A 19 -0.79 7.14 14.30
N PRO A 20 -1.18 6.61 15.48
CA PRO A 20 -0.25 5.92 16.40
C PRO A 20 0.31 4.59 15.86
N TYR A 21 -0.25 4.06 14.79
CA TYR A 21 0.23 2.84 14.11
C TYR A 21 1.01 3.14 12.82
N CYS A 22 1.37 4.41 12.54
CA CYS A 22 1.98 4.79 11.27
C CYS A 22 3.36 4.14 11.08
N PHE A 23 3.44 3.14 10.21
CA PHE A 23 4.69 2.45 9.92
C PHE A 23 5.73 3.40 9.31
N TYR A 24 5.29 4.42 8.57
CA TYR A 24 6.21 5.33 7.91
C TYR A 24 6.81 6.36 8.87
N GLU A 25 6.06 6.77 9.90
CA GLU A 25 6.61 7.58 10.99
C GLU A 25 7.68 6.80 11.77
N ASP A 26 7.43 5.51 12.10
CA ASP A 26 8.41 4.64 12.73
C ASP A 26 9.69 4.54 11.90
N ILE A 27 9.58 4.26 10.59
CA ILE A 27 10.73 4.15 9.69
C ILE A 27 11.45 5.50 9.55
N SER A 28 10.73 6.59 9.35
CA SER A 28 11.35 7.90 9.15
C SER A 28 12.16 8.36 10.38
N ASN A 29 11.68 8.07 11.58
CA ASN A 29 12.37 8.41 12.83
C ASN A 29 13.66 7.61 13.04
N ARG A 30 13.92 6.55 12.27
CA ARG A 30 15.14 5.73 12.33
C ARG A 30 16.21 6.18 11.34
N ARG A 31 15.92 7.13 10.46
CA ARG A 31 16.86 7.68 9.48
C ARG A 31 17.69 8.80 10.12
N GLU A 32 18.91 8.99 9.63
CA GLU A 32 19.74 10.14 9.99
C GLU A 32 19.02 11.46 9.72
N ARG A 33 18.26 11.48 8.60
CA ARG A 33 17.39 12.60 8.24
C ARG A 33 15.94 12.13 8.19
N PRO A 34 15.15 12.31 9.25
CA PRO A 34 13.77 11.84 9.31
C PRO A 34 12.85 12.38 8.22
N CYS A 35 13.08 13.63 7.76
CA CYS A 35 12.26 14.29 6.76
C CYS A 35 13.12 15.08 5.78
N SER A 36 12.94 14.82 4.49
CA SER A 36 13.62 15.57 3.40
C SER A 36 12.81 16.78 2.91
N GLY A 37 11.66 17.07 3.53
CA GLY A 37 10.77 18.15 3.15
C GLY A 37 9.96 17.84 1.89
N LYS A 38 9.63 18.88 1.11
CA LYS A 38 8.89 18.71 -0.15
C LYS A 38 9.86 18.54 -1.33
N MET A 39 9.52 17.66 -2.26
CA MET A 39 10.31 17.42 -3.46
C MET A 39 10.39 18.70 -4.31
N LYS A 40 11.61 19.10 -4.64
CA LYS A 40 11.85 20.23 -5.51
C LYS A 40 11.50 19.89 -6.97
N LEU A 41 11.09 20.90 -7.75
CA LEU A 41 10.75 20.72 -9.16
C LEU A 41 11.91 20.18 -10.01
N GLU A 42 13.14 20.48 -9.64
CA GLU A 42 14.34 19.95 -10.31
C GLU A 42 14.44 18.43 -10.18
N ILE A 43 14.16 17.91 -8.96
CA ILE A 43 14.16 16.45 -8.66
C ILE A 43 12.99 15.77 -9.38
N MET A 44 11.80 16.39 -9.34
CA MET A 44 10.62 15.94 -10.07
C MET A 44 10.90 15.80 -11.57
N ARG A 45 11.46 16.84 -12.19
CA ARG A 45 11.81 16.82 -13.62
C ARG A 45 12.85 15.75 -13.92
N LYS A 46 13.86 15.60 -13.07
CA LYS A 46 14.89 14.57 -13.22
C LYS A 46 14.29 13.16 -13.16
N LEU A 47 13.35 12.91 -12.23
CA LEU A 47 12.62 11.64 -12.14
C LEU A 47 11.88 11.34 -13.46
N ILE A 48 11.15 12.31 -13.98
CA ILE A 48 10.38 12.16 -15.22
C ILE A 48 11.34 11.95 -16.41
N ASP A 49 12.37 12.76 -16.54
CA ASP A 49 13.37 12.63 -17.61
C ASP A 49 14.04 11.24 -17.60
N ARG A 50 14.40 10.70 -16.42
CA ARG A 50 14.93 9.35 -16.28
C ARG A 50 13.91 8.30 -16.70
N ALA A 51 12.66 8.42 -16.24
CA ALA A 51 11.59 7.50 -16.59
C ALA A 51 11.35 7.44 -18.12
N ILE A 52 11.40 8.57 -18.78
CA ILE A 52 11.21 8.68 -20.24
C ILE A 52 12.45 8.14 -20.99
N ALA A 53 13.66 8.55 -20.59
CA ALA A 53 14.89 8.19 -21.30
C ALA A 53 15.20 6.68 -21.25
N GLU A 54 14.77 5.98 -20.18
CA GLU A 54 15.14 4.59 -19.94
C GLU A 54 14.00 3.59 -20.22
N THR A 55 12.87 4.07 -20.80
CA THR A 55 11.76 3.23 -21.25
C THR A 55 11.58 3.27 -22.75
N GLU A 56 11.02 2.18 -23.31
CA GLU A 56 10.65 2.07 -24.72
C GLU A 56 9.56 3.10 -25.08
N GLU A 57 9.41 3.41 -26.36
CA GLU A 57 8.45 4.44 -26.82
C GLU A 57 6.97 4.11 -26.55
N ASP A 58 6.63 2.83 -26.44
CA ASP A 58 5.30 2.32 -26.16
C ASP A 58 5.13 1.80 -24.72
N ALA A 59 6.13 2.03 -23.86
CA ALA A 59 6.13 1.56 -22.49
C ALA A 59 4.97 2.09 -21.64
N GLN A 60 4.63 1.33 -20.63
CA GLN A 60 3.72 1.78 -19.57
C GLN A 60 4.52 2.25 -18.35
N ILE A 61 4.27 3.49 -17.92
CA ILE A 61 4.87 4.10 -16.73
C ILE A 61 3.78 4.39 -15.70
N THR A 62 4.01 4.01 -14.45
CA THR A 62 3.11 4.33 -13.34
C THR A 62 3.83 5.21 -12.32
N PHE A 63 3.24 6.34 -11.96
CA PHE A 63 3.66 7.16 -10.83
C PHE A 63 2.60 7.04 -9.73
N ALA A 64 2.96 6.34 -8.65
CA ALA A 64 2.15 6.24 -7.44
C ALA A 64 2.72 7.17 -6.36
N PHE A 65 1.89 8.04 -5.80
CA PHE A 65 2.30 9.02 -4.80
C PHE A 65 1.86 8.56 -3.40
N GLN A 66 2.81 8.54 -2.48
CA GLN A 66 2.59 8.13 -1.09
C GLN A 66 3.62 8.82 -0.18
N GLY A 67 3.71 8.44 1.08
CA GLY A 67 4.71 8.94 2.03
C GLY A 67 4.07 9.27 3.37
N GLY A 68 4.31 10.46 3.91
CA GLY A 68 3.51 11.01 5.01
C GLY A 68 2.10 11.32 4.50
N GLU A 69 1.83 12.57 4.12
CA GLU A 69 0.64 12.91 3.35
C GLU A 69 1.07 13.59 2.03
N PRO A 70 0.94 12.90 0.88
CA PRO A 70 1.46 13.40 -0.39
C PRO A 70 0.76 14.69 -0.87
N THR A 71 -0.50 14.93 -0.51
CA THR A 71 -1.21 16.17 -0.86
C THR A 71 -0.60 17.42 -0.24
N LEU A 72 0.22 17.28 0.80
CA LEU A 72 0.98 18.40 1.38
C LEU A 72 2.05 18.95 0.44
N ALA A 73 2.43 18.25 -0.62
CA ALA A 73 3.24 18.83 -1.69
C ALA A 73 2.54 20.03 -2.35
N GLY A 74 1.20 20.01 -2.36
CA GLY A 74 0.33 21.05 -2.90
C GLY A 74 -0.15 20.74 -4.32
N LEU A 75 -1.38 21.15 -4.66
CA LEU A 75 -2.01 20.86 -5.95
C LEU A 75 -1.16 21.37 -7.14
N GLU A 76 -0.51 22.51 -6.98
CA GLU A 76 0.32 23.11 -8.02
C GLU A 76 1.54 22.21 -8.38
N TYR A 77 2.11 21.50 -7.40
CA TYR A 77 3.16 20.52 -7.66
C TYR A 77 2.66 19.41 -8.61
N TYR A 78 1.46 18.90 -8.40
CA TYR A 78 0.89 17.83 -9.24
C TYR A 78 0.50 18.32 -10.63
N ARG A 79 -0.01 19.54 -10.77
CA ARG A 79 -0.27 20.16 -12.08
C ARG A 79 1.01 20.28 -12.90
N GLN A 80 2.08 20.77 -12.30
CA GLN A 80 3.38 20.85 -12.96
C GLN A 80 3.97 19.48 -13.28
N PHE A 81 3.72 18.48 -12.42
CA PHE A 81 4.13 17.10 -12.65
C PHE A 81 3.44 16.52 -13.90
N THR A 82 2.12 16.56 -13.95
CA THR A 82 1.35 15.99 -15.07
C THR A 82 1.56 16.75 -16.37
N GLU A 83 1.70 18.07 -16.31
CA GLU A 83 2.04 18.90 -17.46
C GLU A 83 3.41 18.51 -18.05
N TYR A 84 4.45 18.40 -17.21
CA TYR A 84 5.79 18.01 -17.67
C TYR A 84 5.82 16.58 -18.21
N VAL A 85 5.09 15.65 -17.60
CA VAL A 85 4.90 14.30 -18.15
C VAL A 85 4.22 14.35 -19.52
N ARG A 86 3.17 15.16 -19.69
CA ARG A 86 2.43 15.30 -20.96
C ARG A 86 3.33 15.82 -22.08
N GLU A 87 4.23 16.75 -21.77
CA GLU A 87 5.22 17.26 -22.73
C GLU A 87 6.25 16.21 -23.16
N LYS A 88 6.63 15.31 -22.26
CA LYS A 88 7.77 14.39 -22.45
C LYS A 88 7.39 12.97 -22.85
N LYS A 89 6.20 12.49 -22.52
CA LYS A 89 5.84 11.07 -22.58
C LYS A 89 5.84 10.46 -23.99
N GLY A 90 5.67 11.26 -25.04
CA GLY A 90 5.52 10.74 -26.40
C GLY A 90 4.34 9.76 -26.51
N ALA A 91 4.55 8.58 -27.08
CA ALA A 91 3.53 7.54 -27.23
C ALA A 91 3.34 6.68 -25.96
N ARG A 92 4.13 6.85 -24.90
CA ARG A 92 4.04 6.08 -23.66
C ARG A 92 2.71 6.26 -22.97
N THR A 93 2.22 5.18 -22.40
CA THR A 93 1.05 5.23 -21.50
C THR A 93 1.52 5.56 -20.09
N VAL A 94 1.03 6.66 -19.52
CA VAL A 94 1.33 7.04 -18.13
C VAL A 94 0.07 6.93 -17.30
N ARG A 95 0.20 6.33 -16.11
CA ARG A 95 -0.87 6.18 -15.11
C ARG A 95 -0.45 6.84 -13.81
N TYR A 96 -1.43 7.39 -13.11
CA TYR A 96 -1.23 8.07 -11.83
C TYR A 96 -2.05 7.40 -10.74
N ALA A 97 -1.45 7.25 -9.57
CA ALA A 97 -2.16 6.84 -8.36
C ALA A 97 -1.68 7.67 -7.17
N ILE A 98 -2.52 7.87 -6.19
CA ILE A 98 -2.16 8.57 -4.96
C ILE A 98 -2.80 7.87 -3.76
N GLN A 99 -2.02 7.64 -2.69
CA GLN A 99 -2.53 7.17 -1.42
C GLN A 99 -2.55 8.33 -0.43
N THR A 100 -3.73 8.76 -0.04
CA THR A 100 -3.94 9.93 0.83
C THR A 100 -4.78 9.62 2.05
N ASN A 101 -4.62 10.43 3.10
CA ASN A 101 -5.55 10.41 4.24
C ASN A 101 -6.89 11.11 3.95
N GLY A 102 -7.05 11.72 2.77
CA GLY A 102 -8.31 12.33 2.30
C GLY A 102 -8.71 13.65 2.96
N THR A 103 -7.96 14.14 3.96
CA THR A 103 -8.38 15.31 4.76
C THR A 103 -8.13 16.66 4.08
N GLN A 104 -7.28 16.70 3.04
CA GLN A 104 -6.98 17.90 2.27
C GLN A 104 -7.82 18.00 0.99
N MET A 105 -8.77 17.08 0.80
CA MET A 105 -9.58 17.01 -0.40
C MET A 105 -10.58 18.16 -0.48
N ASP A 106 -10.51 18.94 -1.54
CA ASP A 106 -11.50 19.95 -1.93
C ASP A 106 -11.92 19.76 -3.40
N GLU A 107 -12.81 20.61 -3.90
CA GLU A 107 -13.27 20.55 -5.28
C GLU A 107 -12.13 20.67 -6.32
N SER A 108 -11.11 21.45 -6.01
CA SER A 108 -9.97 21.67 -6.92
C SER A 108 -9.13 20.39 -7.07
N TRP A 109 -8.93 19.64 -5.96
CA TRP A 109 -8.30 18.34 -5.95
C TRP A 109 -9.13 17.29 -6.69
N ALA A 110 -10.44 17.21 -6.38
CA ALA A 110 -11.31 16.22 -7.01
C ALA A 110 -11.40 16.43 -8.53
N ARG A 111 -11.53 17.66 -8.98
CA ARG A 111 -11.50 18.02 -10.40
C ARG A 111 -10.17 17.64 -11.08
N PHE A 112 -9.06 17.96 -10.46
CA PHE A 112 -7.73 17.62 -10.96
C PHE A 112 -7.56 16.09 -11.09
N PHE A 113 -7.95 15.32 -10.08
CA PHE A 113 -7.86 13.87 -10.13
C PHE A 113 -8.73 13.26 -11.23
N ARG A 114 -9.90 13.83 -11.48
CA ARG A 114 -10.77 13.41 -12.58
C ARG A 114 -10.16 13.73 -13.94
N GLU A 115 -9.64 14.95 -14.12
CA GLU A 115 -9.05 15.42 -15.39
C GLU A 115 -7.78 14.64 -15.76
N GLU A 116 -6.95 14.27 -14.79
CA GLU A 116 -5.68 13.57 -14.99
C GLU A 116 -5.79 12.04 -14.76
N ASP A 117 -7.01 11.50 -14.62
CA ASP A 117 -7.31 10.06 -14.46
C ASP A 117 -6.51 9.40 -13.33
N PHE A 118 -6.50 10.03 -12.15
CA PHE A 118 -5.86 9.45 -10.97
C PHE A 118 -6.70 8.35 -10.35
N LEU A 119 -6.04 7.26 -9.94
CA LEU A 119 -6.60 6.33 -8.97
C LEU A 119 -6.27 6.80 -7.55
N VAL A 120 -7.29 7.07 -6.74
CA VAL A 120 -7.13 7.64 -5.40
C VAL A 120 -7.38 6.57 -4.33
N GLY A 121 -6.35 6.15 -3.61
CA GLY A 121 -6.50 5.35 -2.40
C GLY A 121 -6.79 6.27 -1.21
N VAL A 122 -7.93 6.07 -0.54
CA VAL A 122 -8.28 6.85 0.66
C VAL A 122 -8.13 5.99 1.90
N SER A 123 -7.37 6.51 2.86
CA SER A 123 -7.15 5.86 4.13
C SER A 123 -8.34 6.05 5.07
N LEU A 124 -9.10 4.98 5.33
CA LEU A 124 -10.26 4.98 6.23
C LEU A 124 -10.33 3.67 7.01
N ASP A 125 -10.36 3.74 8.35
CA ASP A 125 -10.35 2.56 9.21
C ASP A 125 -11.75 2.14 9.66
N GLY A 126 -12.67 2.05 8.71
CA GLY A 126 -14.04 1.67 8.95
C GLY A 126 -14.89 2.78 9.57
N TYR A 127 -15.83 2.42 10.42
CA TYR A 127 -16.81 3.31 11.03
C TYR A 127 -16.19 4.39 11.93
N GLU A 128 -16.95 5.44 12.21
CA GLU A 128 -16.49 6.68 12.86
C GLU A 128 -15.69 6.45 14.15
N SER A 129 -16.22 5.64 15.07
CA SER A 129 -15.57 5.43 16.38
C SER A 129 -14.24 4.69 16.29
N ASN A 130 -14.02 3.87 15.23
CA ASN A 130 -12.74 3.23 14.99
C ASN A 130 -11.77 4.17 14.26
N THR A 131 -12.23 4.84 13.20
CA THR A 131 -11.40 5.80 12.46
C THR A 131 -10.93 6.94 13.35
N ASN A 132 -11.83 7.56 14.14
CA ASN A 132 -11.47 8.65 15.05
C ASN A 132 -10.55 8.24 16.21
N ARG A 133 -10.45 6.96 16.52
CA ARG A 133 -9.52 6.43 17.52
C ARG A 133 -8.07 6.51 17.05
N PHE A 134 -7.84 6.31 15.76
CA PHE A 134 -6.50 6.11 15.20
C PHE A 134 -6.06 7.23 14.25
N ARG A 135 -6.98 7.77 13.45
CA ARG A 135 -6.69 8.86 12.52
C ARG A 135 -7.05 10.19 13.16
N VAL A 136 -6.07 10.74 13.84
CA VAL A 136 -6.19 12.01 14.57
C VAL A 136 -5.25 13.06 14.00
N ASP A 137 -5.64 14.33 14.12
CA ASP A 137 -4.76 15.45 13.80
C ASP A 137 -3.69 15.66 14.88
N GLN A 138 -2.91 16.73 14.74
CA GLN A 138 -1.85 17.06 15.71
C GLN A 138 -2.38 17.41 17.10
N GLU A 139 -3.67 17.77 17.22
CA GLU A 139 -4.36 18.11 18.47
C GLU A 139 -5.10 16.91 19.08
N GLY A 140 -5.09 15.76 18.41
CA GLY A 140 -5.76 14.53 18.83
C GLY A 140 -7.25 14.46 18.45
N LYS A 141 -7.73 15.33 17.57
CA LYS A 141 -9.10 15.31 17.07
C LYS A 141 -9.25 14.26 15.97
N GLY A 142 -10.30 13.44 16.06
CA GLY A 142 -10.63 12.43 15.05
C GLY A 142 -11.02 13.04 13.71
N MET A 143 -10.61 12.41 12.62
CA MET A 143 -10.70 12.97 11.27
C MET A 143 -11.74 12.27 10.37
N TYR A 144 -12.59 11.40 10.91
CA TYR A 144 -13.58 10.66 10.14
C TYR A 144 -14.46 11.57 9.26
N ALA A 145 -15.02 12.65 9.83
CA ALA A 145 -15.91 13.54 9.10
C ALA A 145 -15.24 14.21 7.88
N GLN A 146 -13.97 14.64 8.03
CA GLN A 146 -13.19 15.24 6.96
C GLN A 146 -12.83 14.22 5.87
N ILE A 147 -12.45 12.99 6.27
CA ILE A 147 -12.16 11.89 5.34
C ILE A 147 -13.41 11.56 4.53
N MET A 148 -14.56 11.39 5.18
CA MET A 148 -15.83 11.11 4.49
C MET A 148 -16.28 12.26 3.58
N GLN A 149 -16.01 13.51 3.96
CA GLN A 149 -16.24 14.65 3.07
C GLN A 149 -15.36 14.56 1.81
N GLY A 150 -14.09 14.20 1.98
CA GLY A 150 -13.16 13.97 0.85
C GLY A 150 -13.65 12.86 -0.09
N ILE A 151 -14.12 11.74 0.46
CA ILE A 151 -14.68 10.63 -0.33
C ILE A 151 -15.91 11.09 -1.13
N ARG A 152 -16.84 11.83 -0.51
CA ARG A 152 -18.03 12.36 -1.22
C ARG A 152 -17.65 13.28 -2.38
N LEU A 153 -16.58 14.06 -2.25
CA LEU A 153 -16.08 14.87 -3.36
C LEU A 153 -15.53 14.00 -4.49
N LEU A 154 -14.80 12.92 -4.18
CA LEU A 154 -14.35 11.97 -5.20
C LEU A 154 -15.55 11.34 -5.94
N GLU A 155 -16.60 10.93 -5.22
CA GLU A 155 -17.83 10.40 -5.79
C GLU A 155 -18.54 11.44 -6.67
N GLN A 156 -18.72 12.66 -6.17
CA GLN A 156 -19.37 13.75 -6.90
C GLN A 156 -18.66 14.08 -8.23
N TYR A 157 -17.34 13.98 -8.26
CA TYR A 157 -16.54 14.23 -9.47
C TYR A 157 -16.21 12.94 -10.26
N GLU A 158 -16.82 11.81 -9.90
CA GLU A 158 -16.61 10.51 -10.55
C GLU A 158 -15.13 10.10 -10.65
N VAL A 159 -14.35 10.39 -9.61
CA VAL A 159 -12.95 9.98 -9.50
C VAL A 159 -12.88 8.51 -9.08
N ALA A 160 -12.07 7.70 -9.75
CA ALA A 160 -11.83 6.33 -9.35
C ALA A 160 -11.09 6.27 -7.99
N TYR A 161 -11.66 5.58 -7.01
CA TYR A 161 -11.05 5.45 -5.69
C TYR A 161 -11.20 4.06 -5.08
N ASN A 162 -10.36 3.76 -4.12
CA ASN A 162 -10.46 2.59 -3.25
C ASN A 162 -10.24 2.98 -1.79
N ILE A 163 -10.81 2.20 -0.88
CA ILE A 163 -10.61 2.35 0.55
C ILE A 163 -9.44 1.48 1.02
N LEU A 164 -8.49 2.10 1.71
CA LEU A 164 -7.40 1.41 2.36
C LEU A 164 -7.57 1.49 3.87
N THR A 165 -7.70 0.34 4.51
CA THR A 165 -7.94 0.20 5.94
C THR A 165 -6.75 -0.46 6.63
N VAL A 166 -6.27 0.12 7.71
CA VAL A 166 -5.32 -0.55 8.60
C VAL A 166 -6.11 -1.45 9.56
N LEU A 167 -5.90 -2.75 9.41
CA LEU A 167 -6.57 -3.76 10.21
C LEU A 167 -5.88 -3.90 11.58
N THR A 168 -6.34 -3.11 12.54
CA THR A 168 -5.91 -3.19 13.94
C THR A 168 -6.62 -4.34 14.67
N PRO A 169 -6.11 -4.82 15.81
CA PRO A 169 -6.79 -5.81 16.66
C PRO A 169 -8.23 -5.42 17.02
N ARG A 170 -8.44 -4.13 17.27
CA ARG A 170 -9.77 -3.59 17.59
C ARG A 170 -10.76 -3.75 16.43
N LEU A 171 -10.35 -3.41 15.21
CA LEU A 171 -11.21 -3.57 14.03
C LEU A 171 -11.39 -5.04 13.68
N ALA A 172 -10.32 -5.83 13.79
CA ALA A 172 -10.34 -7.26 13.50
C ALA A 172 -11.29 -8.06 14.42
N ALA A 173 -11.59 -7.57 15.61
CA ALA A 173 -12.57 -8.18 16.52
C ALA A 173 -14.03 -8.04 16.03
N HIS A 174 -14.31 -7.14 15.07
CA HIS A 174 -15.66 -6.79 14.61
C HIS A 174 -15.82 -6.86 13.08
N PRO A 175 -15.50 -7.99 12.43
CA PRO A 175 -15.50 -8.11 10.97
C PRO A 175 -16.89 -7.87 10.36
N GLU A 176 -17.98 -8.28 11.02
CA GLU A 176 -19.34 -8.07 10.52
C GLU A 176 -19.71 -6.58 10.53
N ALA A 177 -19.45 -5.88 11.64
CA ALA A 177 -19.72 -4.44 11.72
C ALA A 177 -18.93 -3.67 10.68
N TYR A 178 -17.67 -4.08 10.42
CA TYR A 178 -16.85 -3.47 9.39
C TYR A 178 -17.38 -3.80 7.98
N TYR A 179 -17.76 -5.05 7.71
CA TYR A 179 -18.32 -5.46 6.42
C TYR A 179 -19.59 -4.67 6.08
N HIS A 180 -20.56 -4.64 7.02
CA HIS A 180 -21.80 -3.89 6.84
C HIS A 180 -21.54 -2.40 6.66
N PHE A 181 -20.61 -1.81 7.42
CA PHE A 181 -20.20 -0.42 7.21
C PHE A 181 -19.76 -0.17 5.75
N LEU A 182 -18.91 -1.05 5.18
CA LEU A 182 -18.45 -0.89 3.79
C LEU A 182 -19.61 -0.95 2.81
N LYS A 183 -20.55 -1.88 3.00
CA LYS A 183 -21.75 -2.03 2.17
C LYS A 183 -22.68 -0.84 2.29
N ASP A 184 -22.97 -0.39 3.51
CA ASP A 184 -23.87 0.76 3.79
C ASP A 184 -23.32 2.06 3.19
N GLN A 185 -21.99 2.21 3.08
CA GLN A 185 -21.37 3.34 2.41
C GLN A 185 -21.22 3.17 0.89
N GLY A 186 -21.55 1.99 0.34
CA GLY A 186 -21.40 1.70 -1.08
C GLY A 186 -19.96 1.52 -1.57
N PHE A 187 -19.02 1.23 -0.68
CA PHE A 187 -17.61 1.05 -1.05
C PHE A 187 -17.40 -0.27 -1.80
N SER A 188 -16.98 -0.17 -3.06
CA SER A 188 -16.84 -1.32 -3.95
C SER A 188 -15.42 -1.88 -4.04
N TYR A 189 -14.40 -1.12 -3.61
CA TYR A 189 -12.98 -1.51 -3.69
C TYR A 189 -12.29 -1.29 -2.35
N VAL A 190 -11.86 -2.37 -1.70
CA VAL A 190 -11.32 -2.34 -0.34
C VAL A 190 -10.01 -3.10 -0.23
N GLN A 191 -9.04 -2.49 0.42
CA GLN A 191 -7.79 -3.12 0.81
C GLN A 191 -7.62 -3.08 2.32
N CYS A 192 -7.53 -4.24 2.97
CA CYS A 192 -7.17 -4.34 4.38
C CYS A 192 -5.67 -4.63 4.50
N ILE A 193 -4.94 -3.73 5.15
CA ILE A 193 -3.51 -3.91 5.45
C ILE A 193 -3.39 -4.27 6.93
N PRO A 194 -2.79 -5.43 7.29
CA PRO A 194 -2.55 -5.77 8.68
C PRO A 194 -1.73 -4.69 9.40
N CYS A 195 -2.19 -4.27 10.59
CA CYS A 195 -1.43 -3.34 11.41
C CYS A 195 -0.09 -3.97 11.81
N LEU A 196 1.00 -3.32 11.43
CA LEU A 196 2.36 -3.81 11.65
C LEU A 196 2.83 -3.52 13.07
N GLY A 197 3.62 -4.44 13.62
CA GLY A 197 4.45 -4.17 14.80
C GLY A 197 5.63 -3.26 14.46
N GLU A 198 6.39 -2.92 15.48
CA GLU A 198 7.66 -2.19 15.34
C GLU A 198 8.61 -2.88 14.36
N PHE A 199 9.55 -2.12 13.83
CA PHE A 199 10.54 -2.69 12.90
C PHE A 199 11.42 -3.73 13.62
N PRO A 200 11.69 -4.91 13.02
CA PRO A 200 12.25 -6.09 13.72
C PRO A 200 13.57 -5.89 14.46
N GLU A 201 14.40 -4.95 14.06
CA GLU A 201 15.71 -4.69 14.67
C GLU A 201 15.64 -4.17 16.12
N GLN A 202 14.45 -3.78 16.59
CA GLN A 202 14.23 -3.33 17.99
C GLN A 202 13.49 -4.34 18.87
N GLN A 203 13.09 -5.50 18.37
CA GLN A 203 12.46 -6.54 19.21
C GLN A 203 13.40 -7.07 20.32
N GLN A 204 14.65 -6.66 20.35
CA GLN A 204 15.59 -6.96 21.46
C GLN A 204 15.46 -6.05 22.68
N SER A 205 14.77 -4.92 22.58
CA SER A 205 14.41 -4.09 23.74
C SER A 205 12.95 -4.37 24.12
N ALA A 206 12.78 -5.41 24.92
CA ALA A 206 11.50 -5.84 25.45
C ALA A 206 10.88 -4.80 26.39
N VAL A 207 10.10 -3.84 25.91
CA VAL A 207 9.21 -3.08 26.83
C VAL A 207 7.98 -2.41 26.17
N THR A 208 7.86 -2.24 24.88
CA THR A 208 6.65 -1.64 24.31
C THR A 208 6.08 -2.50 23.18
N GLY A 209 5.45 -3.63 23.56
CA GLY A 209 4.58 -4.31 22.60
C GLY A 209 3.54 -3.30 22.10
N ASN A 210 3.57 -2.99 20.82
CA ASN A 210 2.52 -2.16 20.21
C ASN A 210 1.21 -2.96 20.28
N ASP A 211 0.35 -2.66 21.26
CA ASP A 211 -0.97 -3.31 21.43
C ASP A 211 -1.85 -3.22 20.17
N GLN A 212 -1.38 -2.51 19.16
CA GLN A 212 -2.06 -2.31 17.88
C GLN A 212 -1.59 -3.27 16.79
N GLU A 213 -0.50 -4.00 16.98
CA GLU A 213 -0.04 -5.01 16.04
C GLU A 213 -1.06 -6.14 15.94
N LEU A 214 -1.48 -6.43 14.71
CA LEU A 214 -2.38 -7.57 14.45
C LEU A 214 -1.67 -8.88 14.75
N LYS A 215 -2.32 -9.76 15.48
CA LYS A 215 -1.79 -11.09 15.80
C LYS A 215 -2.33 -12.14 14.83
N PRO A 216 -1.59 -13.26 14.63
CA PRO A 216 -1.96 -14.30 13.69
C PRO A 216 -3.37 -14.85 13.89
N GLU A 217 -3.81 -15.05 15.13
CA GLU A 217 -5.15 -15.54 15.46
C GLU A 217 -6.24 -14.54 15.09
N GLN A 218 -5.99 -13.26 15.33
CA GLN A 218 -6.91 -12.17 14.96
C GLN A 218 -7.02 -12.02 13.44
N TYR A 219 -5.90 -12.21 12.72
CA TYR A 219 -5.89 -12.26 11.27
C TYR A 219 -6.78 -13.39 10.74
N ALA A 220 -6.60 -14.62 11.26
CA ALA A 220 -7.38 -15.77 10.82
C ALA A 220 -8.87 -15.59 11.08
N GLU A 221 -9.25 -15.20 12.29
CA GLU A 221 -10.64 -15.03 12.70
C GLU A 221 -11.32 -13.92 11.88
N PHE A 222 -10.63 -12.79 11.69
CA PHE A 222 -11.15 -11.70 10.86
C PHE A 222 -11.42 -12.17 9.44
N TYR A 223 -10.43 -12.74 8.75
CA TYR A 223 -10.60 -13.08 7.33
C TYR A 223 -11.56 -14.23 7.11
N LYS A 224 -11.68 -15.20 8.03
CA LYS A 224 -12.72 -16.26 7.94
C LYS A 224 -14.14 -15.69 7.99
N ARG A 225 -14.42 -14.82 8.99
CA ARG A 225 -15.75 -14.23 9.16
C ARG A 225 -16.07 -13.22 8.05
N PHE A 226 -15.12 -12.37 7.69
CA PHE A 226 -15.26 -11.40 6.61
C PHE A 226 -15.48 -12.10 5.25
N TYR A 227 -14.76 -13.18 5.00
CA TYR A 227 -14.91 -13.99 3.79
C TYR A 227 -16.30 -14.63 3.67
N ARG A 228 -16.88 -15.13 4.75
CA ARG A 228 -18.23 -15.73 4.72
C ARG A 228 -19.28 -14.71 4.28
N LEU A 229 -19.21 -13.50 4.77
CA LEU A 229 -20.11 -12.40 4.35
C LEU A 229 -19.88 -12.02 2.88
N TRP A 230 -18.62 -11.87 2.49
CA TRP A 230 -18.26 -11.59 1.11
C TRP A 230 -18.72 -12.69 0.14
N LEU A 231 -18.57 -13.95 0.54
CA LEU A 231 -19.01 -15.08 -0.28
C LEU A 231 -20.54 -15.14 -0.43
N ASP A 232 -21.27 -14.84 0.62
CA ASP A 232 -22.74 -14.78 0.57
C ASP A 232 -23.19 -13.70 -0.42
N ASP A 233 -22.66 -12.50 -0.33
CA ASP A 233 -22.93 -11.43 -1.30
C ASP A 233 -22.50 -11.80 -2.73
N TYR A 234 -21.30 -12.39 -2.89
CA TYR A 234 -20.80 -12.83 -4.19
C TYR A 234 -21.77 -13.80 -4.89
N VAL A 235 -22.29 -14.79 -4.17
CA VAL A 235 -23.24 -15.80 -4.73
C VAL A 235 -24.55 -15.13 -5.14
N HIS A 236 -24.95 -14.04 -4.50
CA HIS A 236 -26.15 -13.27 -4.84
C HIS A 236 -25.91 -12.18 -5.89
N GLY A 237 -24.69 -12.08 -6.44
CA GLY A 237 -24.33 -11.14 -7.48
C GLY A 237 -23.99 -9.73 -6.99
N ASP A 238 -23.78 -9.55 -5.69
CA ASP A 238 -23.40 -8.29 -5.06
C ASP A 238 -21.90 -8.30 -4.74
N TYR A 239 -21.07 -8.07 -5.74
CA TYR A 239 -19.63 -8.18 -5.66
C TYR A 239 -18.97 -6.92 -5.09
N MET A 240 -18.14 -7.09 -4.08
CA MET A 240 -17.19 -6.10 -3.56
C MET A 240 -15.76 -6.61 -3.81
N SER A 241 -14.93 -5.80 -4.47
CA SER A 241 -13.51 -6.09 -4.67
C SER A 241 -12.76 -5.97 -3.33
N VAL A 242 -12.23 -7.10 -2.85
CA VAL A 242 -11.37 -7.17 -1.68
C VAL A 242 -10.00 -7.62 -2.13
N THR A 243 -9.02 -6.75 -2.02
CA THR A 243 -7.70 -6.94 -2.64
C THR A 243 -7.06 -8.31 -2.34
N LEU A 244 -7.21 -8.83 -1.11
CA LEU A 244 -6.70 -10.17 -0.78
C LEU A 244 -7.41 -11.25 -1.58
N PHE A 245 -8.73 -11.20 -1.68
CA PHE A 245 -9.53 -12.23 -2.36
C PHE A 245 -9.30 -12.19 -3.88
N ASP A 246 -9.25 -10.99 -4.45
CA ASP A 246 -8.98 -10.79 -5.88
C ASP A 246 -7.61 -11.33 -6.28
N ASN A 247 -6.59 -11.06 -5.48
CA ASN A 247 -5.25 -11.59 -5.73
C ASN A 247 -5.20 -13.11 -5.57
N LEU A 248 -5.93 -13.70 -4.62
CA LEU A 248 -6.05 -15.15 -4.51
C LEU A 248 -6.74 -15.75 -5.74
N LEU A 249 -7.81 -15.14 -6.23
CA LEU A 249 -8.49 -15.56 -7.45
C LEU A 249 -7.56 -15.49 -8.68
N LEU A 250 -6.78 -14.42 -8.81
CA LEU A 250 -5.77 -14.31 -9.87
C LEU A 250 -4.75 -15.46 -9.78
N MET A 251 -4.19 -15.70 -8.61
CA MET A 251 -3.18 -16.76 -8.41
C MET A 251 -3.74 -18.16 -8.64
N LEU A 252 -5.00 -18.40 -8.28
CA LEU A 252 -5.69 -19.66 -8.51
C LEU A 252 -6.11 -19.85 -9.97
N SER A 253 -6.08 -18.79 -10.78
CA SER A 253 -6.28 -18.79 -12.24
C SER A 253 -4.93 -18.75 -12.98
N ASP A 254 -3.81 -19.13 -12.35
CA ASP A 254 -2.45 -19.10 -12.90
C ASP A 254 -1.99 -17.70 -13.40
N ARG A 255 -2.58 -16.63 -12.86
CA ARG A 255 -2.19 -15.24 -13.13
C ARG A 255 -1.40 -14.67 -11.95
N PRO A 256 -0.40 -13.79 -12.18
CA PRO A 256 0.37 -13.19 -11.10
C PRO A 256 -0.52 -12.27 -10.24
N PRO A 257 -0.27 -12.21 -8.91
CA PRO A 257 -0.95 -11.25 -8.05
C PRO A 257 -0.50 -9.82 -8.34
N GLN A 258 -1.38 -8.88 -8.12
CA GLN A 258 -1.08 -7.45 -8.25
C GLN A 258 -0.28 -6.90 -7.05
N GLN A 259 -0.40 -7.54 -5.89
CA GLN A 259 0.35 -7.17 -4.69
C GLN A 259 1.66 -7.95 -4.59
N CYS A 260 2.80 -7.23 -4.55
CA CYS A 260 4.13 -7.86 -4.38
C CYS A 260 4.23 -8.69 -3.09
N GLY A 261 3.53 -8.29 -2.03
CA GLY A 261 3.50 -9.02 -0.75
C GLY A 261 2.99 -10.45 -0.84
N MET A 262 2.27 -10.81 -1.89
CA MET A 262 1.73 -12.15 -2.10
C MET A 262 2.63 -13.05 -2.96
N LEU A 263 3.69 -12.51 -3.56
CA LEU A 263 4.66 -13.29 -4.36
C LEU A 263 5.51 -14.24 -3.51
N GLY A 264 5.69 -13.92 -2.22
CA GLY A 264 6.58 -14.66 -1.34
C GLY A 264 8.07 -14.42 -1.59
N PHE A 265 8.42 -13.43 -2.39
CA PHE A 265 9.78 -12.92 -2.61
C PHE A 265 9.72 -11.42 -2.91
N CYS A 266 10.83 -10.73 -2.66
CA CYS A 266 10.91 -9.30 -2.95
C CYS A 266 11.26 -9.06 -4.42
N THR A 267 10.66 -8.02 -5.00
CA THR A 267 10.98 -7.51 -6.33
C THR A 267 11.53 -6.09 -6.19
N ALA A 268 12.32 -5.65 -7.15
CA ALA A 268 12.82 -4.29 -7.19
C ALA A 268 11.65 -3.31 -7.31
N GLN A 269 11.54 -2.41 -6.34
CA GLN A 269 10.66 -1.25 -6.41
C GLN A 269 11.53 0.01 -6.50
N LEU A 270 11.02 1.05 -7.14
CA LEU A 270 11.67 2.35 -7.17
C LEU A 270 10.89 3.29 -6.26
N VAL A 271 11.22 3.24 -4.97
CA VAL A 271 10.66 4.17 -3.98
C VAL A 271 11.54 5.41 -3.94
N VAL A 272 10.99 6.55 -4.34
CA VAL A 272 11.72 7.81 -4.53
C VAL A 272 11.34 8.80 -3.44
N GLU A 273 12.30 9.16 -2.60
CA GLU A 273 12.17 10.19 -1.57
C GLU A 273 12.22 11.61 -2.16
N ALA A 274 11.78 12.59 -1.36
CA ALA A 274 11.69 13.98 -1.79
C ALA A 274 13.04 14.63 -2.19
N ASP A 275 14.15 14.09 -1.71
CA ASP A 275 15.51 14.49 -2.10
C ASP A 275 16.09 13.73 -3.29
N GLY A 276 15.31 12.83 -3.90
CA GLY A 276 15.72 12.00 -5.02
C GLY A 276 16.40 10.70 -4.65
N SER A 277 16.59 10.39 -3.37
CA SER A 277 17.12 9.11 -2.91
C SER A 277 16.15 7.98 -3.24
N VAL A 278 16.67 6.81 -3.64
CA VAL A 278 15.89 5.67 -4.08
C VAL A 278 16.07 4.48 -3.16
N TYR A 279 14.97 3.81 -2.86
CA TYR A 279 14.91 2.67 -1.96
C TYR A 279 14.20 1.47 -2.60
N PRO A 280 14.50 0.23 -2.18
CA PRO A 280 13.98 -0.97 -2.82
C PRO A 280 12.54 -1.33 -2.43
N CYS A 281 12.02 -0.75 -1.34
CA CYS A 281 10.69 -1.07 -0.80
C CYS A 281 10.18 0.05 0.11
N ASP A 282 8.87 0.29 0.09
CA ASP A 282 8.20 1.28 0.94
C ASP A 282 8.40 1.03 2.45
N PHE A 283 8.42 -0.24 2.85
CA PHE A 283 8.66 -0.65 4.23
C PHE A 283 10.13 -0.58 4.68
N TYR A 284 11.05 -0.25 3.79
CA TYR A 284 12.50 -0.26 4.03
C TYR A 284 13.17 1.02 3.51
N VAL A 285 12.51 2.17 3.73
CA VAL A 285 13.07 3.50 3.44
C VAL A 285 13.99 3.91 4.60
N LEU A 286 15.09 3.15 4.77
CA LEU A 286 16.12 3.33 5.79
C LEU A 286 17.48 3.53 5.14
N ASP A 287 18.40 4.26 5.79
CA ASP A 287 19.67 4.67 5.20
C ASP A 287 20.48 3.48 4.66
N GLN A 288 20.49 2.38 5.39
CA GLN A 288 21.18 1.14 5.00
C GLN A 288 20.64 0.47 3.71
N TYR A 289 19.42 0.78 3.30
CA TYR A 289 18.79 0.26 2.07
C TYR A 289 18.78 1.28 0.94
N CYS A 290 19.45 2.43 1.10
CA CYS A 290 19.53 3.44 0.05
C CYS A 290 20.29 2.89 -1.17
N CYS A 291 19.61 2.85 -2.31
CA CYS A 291 20.15 2.34 -3.58
C CYS A 291 20.99 3.39 -4.33
N GLY A 292 20.90 4.66 -3.92
CA GLY A 292 21.53 5.81 -4.54
C GLY A 292 20.55 6.96 -4.75
N ASN A 293 20.88 7.89 -5.66
CA ASN A 293 20.09 9.09 -5.90
C ASN A 293 19.87 9.34 -7.40
N LEU A 294 18.64 9.67 -7.78
CA LEU A 294 18.23 9.98 -9.17
C LEU A 294 18.96 11.18 -9.79
N GLN A 295 19.48 12.07 -8.96
CA GLN A 295 20.21 13.26 -9.46
C GLN A 295 21.51 12.85 -10.14
N ASP A 296 22.19 11.83 -9.63
CA ASP A 296 23.54 11.44 -10.03
C ASP A 296 23.56 10.14 -10.86
N GLN A 297 22.55 9.29 -10.72
CA GLN A 297 22.53 7.93 -11.27
C GLN A 297 21.36 7.70 -12.23
N THR A 298 21.52 6.77 -13.15
CA THR A 298 20.48 6.24 -14.03
C THR A 298 19.57 5.27 -13.27
N LEU A 299 18.38 5.00 -13.79
CA LEU A 299 17.49 3.98 -13.20
C LEU A 299 18.13 2.59 -13.26
N GLN A 300 18.86 2.31 -14.33
CA GLN A 300 19.58 1.04 -14.47
C GLN A 300 20.64 0.90 -13.37
N GLU A 301 21.46 1.91 -13.10
CA GLU A 301 22.44 1.89 -12.01
C GLU A 301 21.79 1.69 -10.65
N LEU A 302 20.65 2.33 -10.40
CA LEU A 302 19.88 2.20 -9.15
C LEU A 302 19.29 0.79 -8.99
N LEU A 303 18.68 0.24 -10.05
CA LEU A 303 18.08 -1.11 -10.05
C LEU A 303 19.13 -2.22 -9.88
N TYR A 304 20.36 -1.99 -10.34
CA TYR A 304 21.48 -2.93 -10.21
C TYR A 304 22.47 -2.57 -9.11
N SER A 305 22.15 -1.60 -8.24
CA SER A 305 22.97 -1.25 -7.09
C SER A 305 23.16 -2.44 -6.13
N GLU A 306 24.25 -2.44 -5.37
CA GLU A 306 24.49 -3.45 -4.34
C GLU A 306 23.36 -3.51 -3.30
N ALA A 307 22.86 -2.34 -2.85
CA ALA A 307 21.76 -2.29 -1.90
C ALA A 307 20.47 -2.94 -2.43
N MET A 308 20.12 -2.68 -3.71
CA MET A 308 18.96 -3.31 -4.36
C MET A 308 19.15 -4.84 -4.49
N LYS A 309 20.32 -5.29 -4.95
CA LYS A 309 20.62 -6.71 -5.09
C LYS A 309 20.58 -7.44 -3.75
N ASN A 310 21.24 -6.89 -2.74
CA ASN A 310 21.27 -7.46 -1.40
C ASN A 310 19.86 -7.54 -0.80
N PHE A 311 19.03 -6.51 -0.98
CA PHE A 311 17.67 -6.51 -0.50
C PHE A 311 16.79 -7.60 -1.15
N ILE A 312 16.92 -7.80 -2.47
CA ILE A 312 16.15 -8.80 -3.23
C ILE A 312 16.64 -10.22 -2.91
N GLN A 313 17.96 -10.39 -2.80
CA GLN A 313 18.61 -11.70 -2.59
C GLN A 313 18.70 -12.08 -1.10
N GLU A 314 18.26 -11.21 -0.20
CA GLU A 314 18.28 -11.51 1.23
C GLU A 314 17.62 -12.86 1.51
N GLU A 315 18.37 -13.76 2.12
CA GLU A 315 17.91 -15.10 2.43
C GLU A 315 16.76 -15.04 3.45
N ARG A 316 15.64 -15.63 3.08
CA ARG A 316 14.44 -15.65 3.92
C ARG A 316 14.44 -16.87 4.81
N GLN A 317 14.30 -16.67 6.10
CA GLN A 317 14.05 -17.76 7.02
C GLN A 317 12.64 -18.32 6.80
N ILE A 318 12.58 -19.53 6.26
CA ILE A 318 11.32 -20.25 6.07
C ILE A 318 10.91 -20.82 7.43
N LYS A 319 9.72 -20.44 7.89
CA LYS A 319 9.17 -20.94 9.14
C LYS A 319 8.83 -22.43 9.03
N LYS A 320 9.06 -23.19 10.09
CA LYS A 320 8.87 -24.65 10.12
C LYS A 320 7.49 -25.08 9.61
N ILE A 321 6.42 -24.37 9.97
CA ILE A 321 5.06 -24.64 9.52
C ILE A 321 4.89 -24.50 7.99
N CYS A 322 5.73 -23.73 7.33
CA CYS A 322 5.67 -23.53 5.88
C CYS A 322 6.25 -24.70 5.09
N GLU A 323 7.16 -25.49 5.67
CA GLU A 323 7.83 -26.63 4.99
C GLU A 323 6.84 -27.71 4.53
N THR A 324 5.76 -27.89 5.29
CA THR A 324 4.70 -28.88 5.00
C THR A 324 3.37 -28.26 4.65
N CYS A 325 3.34 -26.95 4.38
CA CYS A 325 2.10 -26.24 4.13
C CYS A 325 1.52 -26.57 2.74
N PRO A 326 0.26 -27.04 2.64
CA PRO A 326 -0.36 -27.35 1.35
C PRO A 326 -0.50 -26.11 0.44
N PHE A 327 -0.50 -24.89 1.01
CA PHE A 327 -0.63 -23.61 0.30
C PHE A 327 0.72 -22.94 0.00
N TRP A 328 1.84 -23.63 0.20
CA TRP A 328 3.17 -23.06 -0.05
C TRP A 328 3.30 -22.47 -1.45
N LYS A 329 2.75 -23.14 -2.48
CA LYS A 329 2.79 -22.64 -3.85
C LYS A 329 2.08 -21.30 -4.06
N ILE A 330 1.09 -20.99 -3.21
CA ILE A 330 0.31 -19.75 -3.29
C ILE A 330 1.03 -18.62 -2.57
N CYS A 331 1.41 -18.78 -1.29
CA CYS A 331 1.88 -17.65 -0.49
C CYS A 331 3.39 -17.61 -0.25
N ARG A 332 4.10 -18.76 -0.32
CA ARG A 332 5.56 -18.87 -0.11
C ARG A 332 6.07 -18.11 1.12
N GLY A 333 5.25 -18.04 2.19
CA GLY A 333 5.55 -17.29 3.40
C GLY A 333 5.23 -15.79 3.35
N GLY A 334 4.70 -15.29 2.24
CA GLY A 334 4.24 -13.90 2.07
C GLY A 334 5.33 -12.83 2.15
N CYS A 335 4.96 -11.59 2.47
CA CYS A 335 5.88 -10.45 2.60
C CYS A 335 6.73 -10.56 3.86
N LYS A 336 8.05 -10.37 3.75
CA LYS A 336 8.98 -10.43 4.90
C LYS A 336 8.68 -9.39 6.00
N ARG A 337 8.02 -8.27 5.67
CA ARG A 337 7.64 -7.24 6.65
C ARG A 337 6.27 -7.50 7.27
N GLN A 338 5.33 -8.05 6.50
CA GLN A 338 3.95 -8.23 6.95
C GLN A 338 3.70 -9.61 7.58
N ASN A 339 4.50 -10.63 7.27
CA ASN A 339 4.21 -12.00 7.64
C ASN A 339 4.12 -12.24 9.15
N GLY A 340 4.80 -11.45 9.99
CA GLY A 340 4.68 -11.53 11.44
C GLY A 340 3.24 -11.33 11.96
N THR A 341 2.39 -10.65 11.20
CA THR A 341 0.98 -10.41 11.57
C THR A 341 0.07 -11.63 11.37
N TYR A 342 0.54 -12.68 10.68
CA TYR A 342 -0.24 -13.90 10.43
C TYR A 342 0.58 -15.20 10.52
N LEU A 343 1.90 -15.15 10.75
CA LEU A 343 2.79 -16.31 10.70
C LEU A 343 3.74 -16.34 11.89
N THR A 344 3.74 -17.43 12.62
CA THR A 344 4.74 -17.81 13.64
C THR A 344 5.50 -19.05 13.20
N GLU A 345 6.42 -19.57 14.03
CA GLU A 345 7.15 -20.81 13.76
C GLU A 345 6.23 -22.02 13.64
N GLU A 346 5.15 -22.07 14.42
CA GLU A 346 4.31 -23.25 14.59
C GLU A 346 2.87 -23.06 14.10
N TRP A 347 2.45 -21.81 13.81
CA TRP A 347 1.08 -21.49 13.45
C TRP A 347 0.98 -20.39 12.40
N CYS A 348 -0.05 -20.46 11.54
CA CYS A 348 -0.22 -19.51 10.45
C CYS A 348 -1.71 -19.18 10.23
N GLY A 349 -2.10 -17.91 10.52
CA GLY A 349 -3.46 -17.41 10.32
C GLY A 349 -3.87 -17.39 8.85
N HIS A 350 -2.94 -17.14 7.94
CA HIS A 350 -3.22 -17.19 6.50
C HIS A 350 -3.53 -18.63 6.03
N ARG A 351 -2.79 -19.64 6.56
CA ARG A 351 -3.10 -21.05 6.32
C ARG A 351 -4.49 -21.41 6.83
N GLU A 352 -4.82 -21.01 8.06
CA GLU A 352 -6.13 -21.28 8.67
C GLU A 352 -7.27 -20.65 7.87
N PHE A 353 -7.09 -19.44 7.36
CA PHE A 353 -8.03 -18.83 6.44
C PHE A 353 -8.15 -19.61 5.12
N LEU A 354 -7.03 -19.98 4.50
CA LEU A 354 -7.03 -20.73 3.23
C LEU A 354 -7.63 -22.14 3.37
N MET A 355 -7.48 -22.82 4.52
CA MET A 355 -8.13 -24.10 4.75
C MET A 355 -9.65 -24.01 4.59
N GLU A 356 -10.26 -22.90 4.95
CA GLU A 356 -11.68 -22.65 4.77
C GLU A 356 -12.02 -22.13 3.37
N ALA A 357 -11.29 -21.12 2.91
CA ALA A 357 -11.65 -20.36 1.71
C ALA A 357 -11.24 -21.04 0.38
N TYR A 358 -10.14 -21.80 0.38
CA TYR A 358 -9.55 -22.36 -0.83
C TYR A 358 -10.50 -23.18 -1.70
N PRO A 359 -11.31 -24.14 -1.17
CA PRO A 359 -12.15 -24.96 -2.04
C PRO A 359 -13.15 -24.17 -2.86
N THR A 360 -13.66 -23.07 -2.33
CA THR A 360 -14.63 -22.22 -3.01
C THR A 360 -13.94 -21.21 -3.91
N LEU A 361 -12.87 -20.54 -3.44
CA LEU A 361 -12.09 -19.64 -4.26
C LEU A 361 -11.51 -20.34 -5.50
N PHE A 362 -11.06 -21.60 -5.35
CA PHE A 362 -10.57 -22.38 -6.48
C PHE A 362 -11.67 -22.64 -7.53
N ARG A 363 -12.88 -23.00 -7.09
CA ARG A 363 -14.02 -23.18 -8.00
C ARG A 363 -14.37 -21.88 -8.73
N ILE A 364 -14.40 -20.75 -8.02
CA ILE A 364 -14.66 -19.44 -8.63
C ILE A 364 -13.56 -19.12 -9.65
N ALA A 365 -12.30 -19.32 -9.30
CA ALA A 365 -11.17 -19.05 -10.19
C ALA A 365 -11.19 -19.85 -11.50
N GLN A 366 -11.81 -21.05 -11.50
CA GLN A 366 -11.96 -21.86 -12.73
C GLN A 366 -13.05 -21.33 -13.66
N THR A 367 -13.86 -20.36 -13.23
CA THR A 367 -14.93 -19.74 -14.04
C THR A 367 -14.55 -18.36 -14.59
N LEU A 368 -13.37 -17.82 -14.17
CA LEU A 368 -12.82 -16.52 -14.59
C LEU A 368 -11.86 -16.68 -15.78
#